data_aa7f4ea8c0a3c3df3cd8011cba3928f1
#
_entry.id   aa7f4ea8c0a3c3df3cd8011cba3928f1
#
_cell.length_a   1.000
_cell.length_b   1.000
_cell.length_c   1.000
_cell.angle_alpha   90.00
_cell.angle_beta   90.00
_cell.angle_gamma   90.00
#
_symmetry.space_group_name_H-M   'P 1'
#
loop_
_entity.id
_entity.type
_entity.pdbx_description
1 polymer ?
#
loop_
_entity_poly.entity_id
_entity_poly.type
_entity_poly.pdbx_seq_one_letter_code
_entity_poly.pdbx_strand_id
1 'polypeptide(L)'
;KKYISPGSWFSFEYPDTWHEFEDEAGSFLFYNPNSWTGNFRISAVMDNSPDFARNALRDELAQYSDAKLVTIGRHEFAYSRETFQEGNEWYTSHFWVTGYKQMAVYATFTCAKGSPIEEAKQTIASLYLMNPNKPQCHEVIPVRLMEISLINEAYERTQKEVKQELKKDFSAVDVATGIANLQRLVDEGKMKLNPHTIDRLALVLGCFLTD
;
A
#
# COMPACT_ATOMS: atom_id res chain seq x y z
N LYS A 1 0.79 -14.42 8.24
CA LYS A 1 1.72 -13.47 7.57
C LYS A 1 1.48 -12.06 8.09
N LYS A 2 2.50 -11.21 8.00
CA LYS A 2 2.39 -9.80 8.39
C LYS A 2 2.48 -8.91 7.14
N TYR A 3 1.58 -7.95 7.06
CA TYR A 3 1.59 -6.87 6.07
C TYR A 3 2.02 -5.55 6.71
N ILE A 4 2.83 -4.77 6.01
CA ILE A 4 3.19 -3.40 6.35
C ILE A 4 2.87 -2.54 5.12
N SER A 5 2.08 -1.50 5.30
CA SER A 5 1.69 -0.61 4.19
C SER A 5 2.88 0.20 3.66
N PRO A 6 2.90 0.58 2.38
CA PRO A 6 3.83 1.58 1.89
C PRO A 6 3.83 2.83 2.77
N GLY A 7 5.03 3.38 3.03
CA GLY A 7 5.16 4.51 3.96
C GLY A 7 4.96 4.15 5.44
N SER A 8 4.78 2.86 5.76
CA SER A 8 4.62 2.38 7.14
C SER A 8 3.51 3.09 7.91
N TRP A 9 2.35 3.30 7.30
CA TRP A 9 1.20 3.97 7.93
C TRP A 9 0.42 3.03 8.85
N PHE A 10 0.34 1.75 8.46
CA PHE A 10 -0.29 0.69 9.27
C PHE A 10 0.34 -0.66 8.98
N SER A 11 0.12 -1.60 9.86
CA SER A 11 0.43 -3.01 9.64
C SER A 11 -0.66 -3.89 10.24
N PHE A 12 -0.76 -5.12 9.77
CA PHE A 12 -1.66 -6.13 10.31
C PHE A 12 -1.17 -7.54 10.00
N GLU A 13 -1.75 -8.53 10.65
CA GLU A 13 -1.54 -9.94 10.38
C GLU A 13 -2.72 -10.51 9.59
N TYR A 14 -2.45 -11.39 8.64
CA TYR A 14 -3.45 -12.05 7.82
C TYR A 14 -3.16 -13.55 7.68
N PRO A 15 -4.17 -14.39 7.38
CA PRO A 15 -4.00 -15.84 7.26
C PRO A 15 -2.90 -16.24 6.27
N ASP A 16 -2.16 -17.30 6.59
CA ASP A 16 -1.11 -17.82 5.70
C ASP A 16 -1.64 -18.32 4.36
N THR A 17 -2.91 -18.67 4.31
CA THR A 17 -3.62 -19.09 3.10
C THR A 17 -3.98 -17.95 2.17
N TRP A 18 -3.99 -16.71 2.68
CA TRP A 18 -4.25 -15.54 1.85
C TRP A 18 -3.00 -15.10 1.09
N HIS A 19 -3.22 -14.59 -0.12
CA HIS A 19 -2.22 -13.96 -0.96
C HIS A 19 -2.52 -12.47 -1.07
N GLU A 20 -1.48 -11.71 -1.22
CA GLU A 20 -1.51 -10.26 -1.38
C GLU A 20 -1.48 -9.90 -2.86
N PHE A 21 -2.34 -8.98 -3.24
CA PHE A 21 -2.41 -8.40 -4.58
C PHE A 21 -2.50 -6.89 -4.43
N GLU A 22 -1.78 -6.16 -5.27
CA GLU A 22 -2.02 -4.74 -5.44
C GLU A 22 -3.22 -4.60 -6.40
N ASP A 23 -4.22 -3.83 -5.97
CA ASP A 23 -5.40 -3.54 -6.78
C ASP A 23 -5.16 -2.19 -7.50
N GLU A 24 -5.93 -1.19 -7.23
CA GLU A 24 -5.66 0.16 -7.72
C GLU A 24 -4.66 0.90 -6.82
N ALA A 25 -4.06 1.98 -7.31
CA ALA A 25 -3.05 2.74 -6.59
C ALA A 25 -3.45 3.06 -5.13
N GLY A 26 -2.71 2.49 -4.19
CA GLY A 26 -2.92 2.67 -2.75
C GLY A 26 -3.97 1.77 -2.11
N SER A 27 -4.58 0.84 -2.85
CA SER A 27 -5.47 -0.20 -2.34
C SER A 27 -4.81 -1.58 -2.43
N PHE A 28 -4.95 -2.37 -1.39
CA PHE A 28 -4.37 -3.71 -1.30
C PHE A 28 -5.45 -4.75 -1.08
N LEU A 29 -5.40 -5.81 -1.87
CA LEU A 29 -6.36 -6.90 -1.91
C LEU A 29 -5.73 -8.18 -1.38
N PHE A 30 -6.45 -8.87 -0.50
CA PHE A 30 -6.04 -10.14 0.10
C PHE A 30 -7.16 -11.16 -0.03
N TYR A 31 -6.85 -12.34 -0.51
CA TYR A 31 -7.80 -13.47 -0.56
C TYR A 31 -7.07 -14.80 -0.68
N ASN A 32 -7.78 -15.89 -0.42
CA ASN A 32 -7.27 -17.24 -0.65
C ASN A 32 -7.56 -17.69 -2.09
N PRO A 33 -6.54 -17.79 -2.98
CA PRO A 33 -6.75 -18.17 -4.38
C PRO A 33 -7.12 -19.64 -4.56
N ASN A 34 -6.84 -20.50 -3.58
CA ASN A 34 -7.12 -21.92 -3.65
C ASN A 34 -8.53 -22.28 -3.14
N SER A 35 -9.08 -21.46 -2.25
CA SER A 35 -10.42 -21.65 -1.69
C SER A 35 -10.97 -20.28 -1.30
N TRP A 36 -11.70 -19.67 -2.21
CA TRP A 36 -12.21 -18.32 -2.02
C TRP A 36 -13.24 -18.28 -0.88
N THR A 37 -12.94 -17.50 0.15
CA THR A 37 -13.80 -17.24 1.32
C THR A 37 -14.29 -15.80 1.37
N GLY A 38 -13.70 -14.94 0.54
CA GLY A 38 -13.99 -13.52 0.43
C GLY A 38 -12.75 -12.74 0.02
N ASN A 39 -12.96 -11.46 -0.29
CA ASN A 39 -11.94 -10.50 -0.67
C ASN A 39 -11.78 -9.46 0.44
N PHE A 40 -10.62 -9.37 1.06
CA PHE A 40 -10.26 -8.33 2.00
C PHE A 40 -9.49 -7.22 1.28
N ARG A 41 -9.99 -6.00 1.35
CA ARG A 41 -9.31 -4.80 0.83
C ARG A 41 -9.01 -3.85 1.97
N ILE A 42 -7.90 -3.15 1.88
CA ILE A 42 -7.51 -2.12 2.84
C ILE A 42 -6.77 -0.99 2.14
N SER A 43 -7.08 0.22 2.53
CA SER A 43 -6.41 1.43 2.07
C SER A 43 -6.29 2.44 3.21
N ALA A 44 -5.38 3.39 3.07
CA ALA A 44 -5.29 4.52 3.98
C ALA A 44 -5.25 5.83 3.21
N VAL A 45 -5.89 6.84 3.77
CA VAL A 45 -5.94 8.20 3.23
C VAL A 45 -5.41 9.15 4.29
N MET A 46 -4.58 10.10 3.87
CA MET A 46 -4.12 11.20 4.72
C MET A 46 -4.68 12.53 4.24
N ASP A 47 -5.02 13.37 5.21
CA ASP A 47 -5.44 14.75 4.98
C ASP A 47 -4.74 15.69 5.97
N ASN A 48 -4.65 16.97 5.65
CA ASN A 48 -4.02 17.97 6.52
C ASN A 48 -4.88 18.34 7.75
N SER A 49 -6.15 17.95 7.77
CA SER A 49 -7.05 18.19 8.90
C SER A 49 -6.65 17.33 10.11
N PRO A 50 -6.41 17.91 11.29
CA PRO A 50 -6.04 17.17 12.49
C PRO A 50 -7.14 16.19 12.96
N ASP A 51 -8.39 16.42 12.58
CA ASP A 51 -9.56 15.61 12.94
C ASP A 51 -10.04 14.71 11.78
N PHE A 52 -9.25 14.54 10.74
CA PHE A 52 -9.65 13.80 9.54
C PHE A 52 -10.16 12.39 9.87
N ALA A 53 -9.41 11.61 10.64
CA ALA A 53 -9.82 10.26 11.04
C ALA A 53 -11.15 10.25 11.81
N ARG A 54 -11.36 11.20 12.73
CA ARG A 54 -12.61 11.31 13.50
C ARG A 54 -13.77 11.66 12.59
N ASN A 55 -13.55 12.56 11.63
CA ASN A 55 -14.57 12.94 10.65
C ASN A 55 -14.93 11.74 9.77
N ALA A 56 -13.96 10.98 9.28
CA ALA A 56 -14.19 9.78 8.49
C ALA A 56 -15.05 8.73 9.24
N LEU A 57 -14.77 8.49 10.52
CA LEU A 57 -15.60 7.61 11.34
C LEU A 57 -17.04 8.12 11.48
N ARG A 58 -17.18 9.43 11.76
CA ARG A 58 -18.50 10.05 11.92
C ARG A 58 -19.31 10.00 10.62
N ASP A 59 -18.66 10.27 9.49
CA ASP A 59 -19.31 10.28 8.19
C ASP A 59 -19.79 8.87 7.81
N GLU A 60 -18.98 7.84 8.07
CA GLU A 60 -19.39 6.44 7.89
C GLU A 60 -20.60 6.07 8.78
N LEU A 61 -20.58 6.48 10.05
CA LEU A 61 -21.70 6.25 10.97
C LEU A 61 -22.98 6.97 10.55
N ALA A 62 -22.86 8.09 9.85
CA ALA A 62 -24.01 8.86 9.35
C ALA A 62 -24.55 8.36 8.00
N GLN A 63 -23.69 7.71 7.21
CA GLN A 63 -24.02 7.29 5.85
C GLN A 63 -24.93 6.07 5.81
N TYR A 64 -24.75 5.11 6.73
CA TYR A 64 -25.48 3.84 6.74
C TYR A 64 -26.35 3.71 7.99
N SER A 65 -27.61 3.35 7.81
CA SER A 65 -28.59 3.22 8.91
C SER A 65 -28.26 2.10 9.89
N ASP A 66 -27.48 1.09 9.50
CA ASP A 66 -27.04 -0.03 10.33
C ASP A 66 -25.60 0.15 10.84
N ALA A 67 -24.97 1.28 10.51
CA ALA A 67 -23.63 1.59 10.98
C ALA A 67 -23.60 1.73 12.51
N LYS A 68 -22.54 1.21 13.10
CA LYS A 68 -22.33 1.26 14.55
C LYS A 68 -20.85 1.35 14.90
N LEU A 69 -20.58 1.97 16.03
CA LEU A 69 -19.25 1.98 16.61
C LEU A 69 -18.98 0.62 17.27
N VAL A 70 -17.88 -0.01 16.93
CA VAL A 70 -17.45 -1.30 17.50
C VAL A 70 -15.99 -1.23 17.90
N THR A 71 -15.63 -1.87 18.99
CA THR A 71 -14.23 -2.05 19.39
C THR A 71 -13.74 -3.41 18.92
N ILE A 72 -12.69 -3.43 18.11
CA ILE A 72 -12.05 -4.66 17.63
C ILE A 72 -10.55 -4.54 17.89
N GLY A 73 -9.97 -5.48 18.62
CA GLY A 73 -8.58 -5.39 19.05
C GLY A 73 -8.36 -4.15 19.93
N ARG A 74 -7.51 -3.24 19.48
CA ARG A 74 -7.13 -2.02 20.22
C ARG A 74 -7.75 -0.75 19.65
N HIS A 75 -8.59 -0.85 18.62
CA HIS A 75 -9.14 0.31 17.92
C HIS A 75 -10.66 0.30 17.93
N GLU A 76 -11.24 1.51 17.89
CA GLU A 76 -12.64 1.72 17.59
C GLU A 76 -12.81 1.85 16.07
N PHE A 77 -13.87 1.23 15.57
CA PHE A 77 -14.23 1.27 14.15
C PHE A 77 -15.69 1.70 13.99
N ALA A 78 -15.93 2.55 13.01
CA ALA A 78 -17.25 2.62 12.40
C ALA A 78 -17.39 1.37 11.52
N TYR A 79 -18.39 0.55 11.83
CA TYR A 79 -18.69 -0.69 11.12
C TYR A 79 -20.07 -0.61 10.50
N SER A 80 -20.14 -0.93 9.22
CA SER A 80 -21.37 -1.06 8.45
C SER A 80 -21.31 -2.31 7.58
N ARG A 81 -22.43 -2.69 6.98
CA ARG A 81 -22.49 -3.78 6.00
C ARG A 81 -23.54 -3.52 4.96
N GLU A 82 -23.31 -4.04 3.76
CA GLU A 82 -24.24 -3.98 2.65
C GLU A 82 -24.38 -5.37 2.02
N THR A 83 -25.60 -5.75 1.68
CA THR A 83 -25.86 -6.99 0.93
C THR A 83 -26.39 -6.64 -0.45
N PHE A 84 -25.77 -7.21 -1.47
CA PHE A 84 -26.08 -6.96 -2.87
C PHE A 84 -26.09 -8.25 -3.67
N GLN A 85 -26.67 -8.20 -4.86
CA GLN A 85 -26.72 -9.33 -5.79
C GLN A 85 -25.83 -9.03 -7.01
N GLU A 86 -25.01 -9.99 -7.39
CA GLU A 86 -24.23 -9.97 -8.61
C GLU A 86 -24.52 -11.26 -9.40
N GLY A 87 -25.12 -11.11 -10.57
CA GLY A 87 -25.65 -12.24 -11.31
C GLY A 87 -26.73 -12.97 -10.54
N ASN A 88 -26.53 -14.25 -10.26
CA ASN A 88 -27.45 -15.10 -9.50
C ASN A 88 -27.03 -15.28 -8.02
N GLU A 89 -25.94 -14.65 -7.62
CA GLU A 89 -25.31 -14.85 -6.32
C GLU A 89 -25.53 -13.64 -5.41
N TRP A 90 -25.64 -13.89 -4.11
CA TRP A 90 -25.75 -12.84 -3.12
C TRP A 90 -24.46 -12.69 -2.33
N TYR A 91 -24.00 -11.47 -2.17
CA TYR A 91 -22.80 -11.11 -1.45
C TYR A 91 -23.11 -10.17 -0.30
N THR A 92 -22.21 -10.14 0.68
CA THR A 92 -22.22 -9.14 1.75
C THR A 92 -20.84 -8.51 1.82
N SER A 93 -20.80 -7.19 1.71
CA SER A 93 -19.63 -6.38 2.00
C SER A 93 -19.72 -5.87 3.45
N HIS A 94 -18.66 -6.04 4.18
CA HIS A 94 -18.44 -5.52 5.53
C HIS A 94 -17.42 -4.38 5.43
N PHE A 95 -17.72 -3.25 6.07
CA PHE A 95 -16.88 -2.06 6.05
C PHE A 95 -16.42 -1.74 7.45
N TRP A 96 -15.16 -1.39 7.59
CA TRP A 96 -14.56 -0.91 8.84
C TRP A 96 -13.76 0.35 8.54
N VAL A 97 -14.07 1.43 9.24
CA VAL A 97 -13.35 2.70 9.15
C VAL A 97 -12.77 3.01 10.51
N THR A 98 -11.47 3.26 10.55
CA THR A 98 -10.74 3.68 11.74
C THR A 98 -9.69 4.70 11.36
N GLY A 99 -8.88 5.15 12.29
CA GLY A 99 -7.76 6.02 11.98
C GLY A 99 -7.15 6.72 13.19
N TYR A 100 -6.17 7.54 12.91
CA TYR A 100 -5.47 8.31 13.92
C TYR A 100 -5.11 9.71 13.38
N LYS A 101 -5.65 10.75 14.01
CA LYS A 101 -5.43 12.16 13.63
C LYS A 101 -5.74 12.42 12.15
N GLN A 102 -4.70 12.61 11.35
CA GLN A 102 -4.74 12.96 9.93
C GLN A 102 -4.87 11.76 9.00
N MET A 103 -4.88 10.54 9.52
CA MET A 103 -4.91 9.31 8.75
C MET A 103 -6.18 8.52 9.04
N ALA A 104 -6.97 8.26 8.01
CA ALA A 104 -8.09 7.32 8.04
C ALA A 104 -7.72 6.03 7.30
N VAL A 105 -8.14 4.90 7.85
CA VAL A 105 -7.94 3.56 7.28
C VAL A 105 -9.30 2.97 6.99
N TYR A 106 -9.49 2.53 5.77
CA TYR A 106 -10.69 1.91 5.25
C TYR A 106 -10.40 0.44 4.94
N ALA A 107 -11.13 -0.46 5.54
CA ALA A 107 -11.04 -1.87 5.24
C ALA A 107 -12.41 -2.41 4.84
N THR A 108 -12.43 -3.31 3.85
CA THR A 108 -13.64 -3.99 3.40
C THR A 108 -13.40 -5.49 3.32
N PHE A 109 -14.43 -6.27 3.58
CA PHE A 109 -14.43 -7.71 3.31
C PHE A 109 -15.72 -8.09 2.61
N THR A 110 -15.60 -8.52 1.36
CA THR A 110 -16.74 -8.97 0.55
C THR A 110 -16.71 -10.48 0.43
N CYS A 111 -17.77 -11.14 0.85
CA CYS A 111 -17.91 -12.59 0.82
C CYS A 111 -19.32 -13.00 0.36
N ALA A 112 -19.53 -14.28 0.08
CA ALA A 112 -20.86 -14.79 -0.19
C ALA A 112 -21.78 -14.58 1.03
N LYS A 113 -23.04 -14.26 0.79
CA LYS A 113 -24.01 -13.99 1.86
C LYS A 113 -24.10 -15.16 2.83
N GLY A 114 -23.88 -14.88 4.10
CA GLY A 114 -23.92 -15.89 5.17
C GLY A 114 -22.60 -16.62 5.41
N SER A 115 -21.54 -16.31 4.65
CA SER A 115 -20.20 -16.85 4.93
C SER A 115 -19.65 -16.31 6.24
N PRO A 116 -18.78 -17.08 6.93
CA PRO A 116 -18.10 -16.65 8.13
C PRO A 116 -17.11 -15.52 7.80
N ILE A 117 -16.96 -14.58 8.75
CA ILE A 117 -16.05 -13.41 8.60
C ILE A 117 -14.96 -13.38 9.68
N GLU A 118 -14.76 -14.50 10.36
CA GLU A 118 -13.84 -14.60 11.51
C GLU A 118 -12.40 -14.29 11.11
N GLU A 119 -11.94 -14.76 9.94
CA GLU A 119 -10.60 -14.44 9.42
C GLU A 119 -10.44 -12.93 9.19
N ALA A 120 -11.44 -12.28 8.58
CA ALA A 120 -11.42 -10.83 8.37
C ALA A 120 -11.44 -10.07 9.72
N LYS A 121 -12.22 -10.52 10.70
CA LYS A 121 -12.23 -9.90 12.04
C LYS A 121 -10.90 -10.07 12.77
N GLN A 122 -10.25 -11.22 12.67
CA GLN A 122 -8.93 -11.45 13.25
C GLN A 122 -7.88 -10.56 12.59
N THR A 123 -7.95 -10.42 11.26
CA THR A 123 -7.10 -9.50 10.50
C THR A 123 -7.28 -8.06 10.96
N ILE A 124 -8.52 -7.58 11.08
CA ILE A 124 -8.84 -6.23 11.60
C ILE A 124 -8.40 -6.08 13.07
N ALA A 125 -8.55 -7.12 13.90
CA ALA A 125 -8.15 -7.08 15.31
C ALA A 125 -6.63 -6.91 15.48
N SER A 126 -5.85 -7.37 14.53
CA SER A 126 -4.39 -7.26 14.52
C SER A 126 -3.88 -5.91 13.99
N LEU A 127 -4.77 -5.07 13.47
CA LEU A 127 -4.40 -3.76 12.89
C LEU A 127 -3.62 -2.92 13.90
N TYR A 128 -2.49 -2.41 13.45
CA TYR A 128 -1.65 -1.47 14.16
C TYR A 128 -1.48 -0.20 13.33
N LEU A 129 -1.96 0.93 13.85
CA LEU A 129 -1.82 2.23 13.21
C LEU A 129 -0.49 2.85 13.65
N MET A 130 0.33 3.21 12.70
CA MET A 130 1.61 3.85 12.95
C MET A 130 1.42 5.37 12.97
N ASN A 131 2.22 6.06 13.79
CA ASN A 131 2.17 7.52 13.83
C ASN A 131 2.98 8.07 12.65
N PRO A 132 2.37 8.69 11.63
CA PRO A 132 3.08 9.16 10.45
C PRO A 132 4.11 10.27 10.77
N ASN A 133 3.99 10.90 11.96
CA ASN A 133 4.89 11.97 12.41
C ASN A 133 6.00 11.49 13.37
N LYS A 134 6.08 10.19 13.66
CA LYS A 134 7.23 9.65 14.40
C LYS A 134 8.27 9.12 13.41
N PRO A 135 9.55 9.52 13.51
CA PRO A 135 10.59 8.84 12.77
C PRO A 135 10.53 7.37 13.15
N GLN A 136 10.16 6.55 12.20
CA GLN A 136 10.15 5.11 12.42
C GLN A 136 11.59 4.63 12.42
N CYS A 137 11.96 3.85 13.44
CA CYS A 137 13.09 2.96 13.31
C CYS A 137 12.82 2.10 12.08
N HIS A 138 13.66 2.22 11.07
CA HIS A 138 13.50 1.46 9.82
C HIS A 138 13.63 -0.03 10.14
N GLU A 139 12.52 -0.68 10.49
CA GLU A 139 12.44 -2.12 10.31
C GLU A 139 12.62 -2.37 8.81
N VAL A 140 13.47 -3.31 8.46
CA VAL A 140 13.65 -3.74 7.08
C VAL A 140 12.28 -4.19 6.57
N ILE A 141 11.69 -3.39 5.69
CA ILE A 141 10.43 -3.76 5.05
C ILE A 141 10.80 -4.76 3.95
N PRO A 142 10.29 -5.99 4.00
CA PRO A 142 10.59 -6.95 2.94
C PRO A 142 10.03 -6.42 1.62
N VAL A 143 10.91 -6.31 0.62
CA VAL A 143 10.52 -5.93 -0.74
C VAL A 143 9.65 -7.04 -1.32
N ARG A 144 8.50 -6.69 -1.85
CA ARG A 144 7.53 -7.64 -2.40
C ARG A 144 7.91 -8.05 -3.83
N LEU A 145 7.46 -9.22 -4.28
CA LEU A 145 7.70 -9.69 -5.64
C LEU A 145 7.24 -8.70 -6.71
N MET A 146 6.08 -8.05 -6.51
CA MET A 146 5.60 -7.00 -7.41
C MET A 146 6.48 -5.75 -7.38
N GLU A 147 6.93 -5.33 -6.20
CA GLU A 147 7.84 -4.19 -6.06
C GLU A 147 9.18 -4.49 -6.74
N ILE A 148 9.69 -5.72 -6.63
CA ILE A 148 10.88 -6.18 -7.36
C ILE A 148 10.65 -6.08 -8.87
N SER A 149 9.49 -6.48 -9.38
CA SER A 149 9.16 -6.37 -10.80
C SER A 149 9.12 -4.93 -11.27
N LEU A 150 8.46 -4.04 -10.52
CA LEU A 150 8.38 -2.60 -10.81
C LEU A 150 9.75 -1.92 -10.74
N ILE A 151 10.57 -2.29 -9.76
CA ILE A 151 11.95 -1.80 -9.63
C ILE A 151 12.78 -2.25 -10.84
N ASN A 152 12.69 -3.52 -11.23
CA ASN A 152 13.41 -4.04 -12.38
C ASN A 152 12.97 -3.38 -13.70
N GLU A 153 11.67 -3.19 -13.91
CA GLU A 153 11.17 -2.47 -15.09
C GLU A 153 11.64 -1.01 -15.12
N ALA A 154 11.61 -0.31 -13.98
CA ALA A 154 12.09 1.05 -13.87
C ALA A 154 13.60 1.12 -14.12
N TYR A 155 14.36 0.16 -13.60
CA TYR A 155 15.81 0.03 -13.81
C TYR A 155 16.15 -0.19 -15.28
N GLU A 156 15.51 -1.18 -15.94
CA GLU A 156 15.74 -1.45 -17.36
C GLU A 156 15.38 -0.26 -18.27
N ARG A 157 14.27 0.42 -17.96
CA ARG A 157 13.84 1.62 -18.69
C ARG A 157 14.88 2.73 -18.54
N THR A 158 15.33 2.98 -17.31
CA THR A 158 16.32 4.03 -17.03
C THR A 158 17.67 3.71 -17.66
N GLN A 159 18.10 2.44 -17.63
CA GLN A 159 19.31 2.00 -18.34
C GLN A 159 19.22 2.30 -19.84
N LYS A 160 18.08 1.99 -20.48
CA LYS A 160 17.88 2.25 -21.92
C LYS A 160 17.95 3.74 -22.22
N GLU A 161 17.33 4.59 -21.42
CA GLU A 161 17.32 6.04 -21.59
C GLU A 161 18.73 6.63 -21.41
N VAL A 162 19.45 6.24 -20.34
CA VAL A 162 20.82 6.70 -20.08
C VAL A 162 21.77 6.20 -21.17
N LYS A 163 21.60 4.98 -21.66
CA LYS A 163 22.39 4.44 -22.80
C LYS A 163 22.15 5.23 -24.08
N GLN A 164 20.90 5.64 -24.35
CA GLN A 164 20.60 6.46 -25.53
C GLN A 164 21.21 7.86 -25.44
N GLU A 165 21.20 8.48 -24.26
CA GLU A 165 21.74 9.82 -24.06
C GLU A 165 23.27 9.85 -23.97
N LEU A 166 23.88 8.91 -23.25
CA LEU A 166 25.33 8.83 -23.06
C LEU A 166 26.08 8.08 -24.16
N LYS A 167 25.37 7.33 -25.01
CA LYS A 167 25.94 6.40 -25.98
C LYS A 167 26.94 5.41 -25.35
N LYS A 168 26.75 5.08 -24.06
CA LYS A 168 27.59 4.15 -23.29
C LYS A 168 26.73 3.13 -22.57
N ASP A 169 27.25 1.94 -22.37
CA ASP A 169 26.61 0.87 -21.60
C ASP A 169 26.73 1.19 -20.09
N PHE A 170 25.62 1.43 -19.45
CA PHE A 170 25.58 1.75 -18.02
C PHE A 170 25.77 0.51 -17.14
N SER A 171 25.54 -0.68 -17.66
CA SER A 171 25.62 -1.97 -16.94
C SER A 171 27.02 -2.40 -16.51
N ALA A 172 28.08 -1.71 -16.99
CA ALA A 172 29.47 -2.03 -16.69
C ALA A 172 30.12 -1.05 -15.70
N VAL A 173 29.35 -0.24 -14.99
CA VAL A 173 29.87 0.91 -14.25
C VAL A 173 29.58 0.72 -12.76
N ASP A 174 30.63 0.86 -11.94
CA ASP A 174 30.44 0.90 -10.48
C ASP A 174 29.59 2.10 -10.04
N VAL A 175 29.02 2.03 -8.83
CA VAL A 175 28.10 3.02 -8.27
C VAL A 175 28.70 4.44 -8.32
N ALA A 176 30.00 4.59 -8.02
CA ALA A 176 30.66 5.90 -7.98
C ALA A 176 30.71 6.53 -9.38
N THR A 177 31.07 5.74 -10.39
CA THR A 177 31.09 6.18 -11.78
C THR A 177 29.68 6.46 -12.31
N GLY A 178 28.68 5.68 -11.87
CA GLY A 178 27.25 5.93 -12.17
C GLY A 178 26.78 7.27 -11.66
N ILE A 179 27.05 7.58 -10.38
CA ILE A 179 26.71 8.85 -9.77
C ILE A 179 27.41 10.02 -10.46
N ALA A 180 28.71 9.89 -10.73
CA ALA A 180 29.48 10.93 -11.41
C ALA A 180 28.96 11.22 -12.83
N ASN A 181 28.54 10.20 -13.58
CA ASN A 181 27.92 10.37 -14.90
C ASN A 181 26.56 11.06 -14.82
N LEU A 182 25.74 10.72 -13.83
CA LEU A 182 24.44 11.37 -13.60
C LEU A 182 24.63 12.84 -13.21
N GLN A 183 25.57 13.15 -12.33
CA GLN A 183 25.91 14.52 -11.96
C GLN A 183 26.33 15.33 -13.17
N ARG A 184 27.18 14.77 -14.01
CA ARG A 184 27.62 15.42 -15.23
C ARG A 184 26.47 15.73 -16.19
N LEU A 185 25.50 14.81 -16.36
CA LEU A 185 24.31 15.04 -17.20
C LEU A 185 23.46 16.20 -16.69
N VAL A 186 23.35 16.33 -15.37
CA VAL A 186 22.65 17.46 -14.73
C VAL A 186 23.42 18.76 -14.99
N ASP A 187 24.73 18.77 -14.77
CA ASP A 187 25.59 19.94 -14.92
C ASP A 187 25.68 20.41 -16.39
N GLU A 188 25.64 19.48 -17.34
CA GLU A 188 25.60 19.77 -18.78
C GLU A 188 24.19 20.18 -19.27
N GLY A 189 23.19 20.23 -18.39
CA GLY A 189 21.80 20.56 -18.73
C GLY A 189 21.10 19.52 -19.62
N LYS A 190 21.69 18.34 -19.77
CA LYS A 190 21.12 17.23 -20.56
C LYS A 190 20.05 16.46 -19.78
N MET A 191 20.04 16.59 -18.47
CA MET A 191 19.02 16.02 -17.58
C MET A 191 18.45 17.12 -16.68
N LYS A 192 17.14 17.28 -16.68
CA LYS A 192 16.46 18.19 -15.77
C LYS A 192 16.05 17.42 -14.51
N LEU A 193 16.48 17.90 -13.35
CA LEU A 193 16.01 17.40 -12.06
C LEU A 193 14.58 17.90 -11.84
N ASN A 194 13.62 17.04 -12.10
CA ASN A 194 12.24 17.19 -11.70
C ASN A 194 11.88 16.04 -10.72
N PRO A 195 10.78 16.09 -9.97
CA PRO A 195 10.41 15.05 -9.02
C PRO A 195 10.43 13.64 -9.63
N HIS A 196 9.91 13.48 -10.83
CA HIS A 196 9.86 12.19 -11.53
C HIS A 196 11.26 11.66 -11.89
N THR A 197 12.20 12.55 -12.30
CA THR A 197 13.59 12.17 -12.56
C THR A 197 14.31 11.79 -11.26
N ILE A 198 14.05 12.51 -10.16
CA ILE A 198 14.62 12.22 -8.84
C ILE A 198 14.14 10.86 -8.34
N ASP A 199 12.86 10.53 -8.44
CA ASP A 199 12.31 9.24 -8.05
C ASP A 199 12.93 8.09 -8.84
N ARG A 200 13.11 8.27 -10.15
CA ARG A 200 13.77 7.29 -11.03
C ARG A 200 15.24 7.08 -10.67
N LEU A 201 15.95 8.16 -10.37
CA LEU A 201 17.35 8.08 -9.94
C LEU A 201 17.48 7.41 -8.57
N ALA A 202 16.56 7.67 -7.65
CA ALA A 202 16.53 7.02 -6.34
C ALA A 202 16.31 5.51 -6.47
N LEU A 203 15.43 5.07 -7.38
CA LEU A 203 15.20 3.65 -7.68
C LEU A 203 16.46 2.99 -8.24
N VAL A 204 17.13 3.64 -9.20
CA VAL A 204 18.36 3.12 -9.81
C VAL A 204 19.49 3.03 -8.77
N LEU A 205 19.67 4.06 -7.95
CA LEU A 205 20.66 4.05 -6.87
C LEU A 205 20.36 3.00 -5.81
N GLY A 206 19.08 2.80 -5.49
CA GLY A 206 18.64 1.73 -4.59
C GLY A 206 19.02 0.36 -5.09
N CYS A 207 18.88 0.07 -6.38
CA CYS A 207 19.28 -1.20 -6.98
C CYS A 207 20.80 -1.44 -6.90
N PHE A 208 21.62 -0.38 -7.02
CA PHE A 208 23.08 -0.50 -6.87
C PHE A 208 23.55 -0.73 -5.44
N LEU A 209 22.75 -0.39 -4.44
CA LEU A 209 23.10 -0.55 -3.02
C LEU A 209 22.67 -1.92 -2.46
N THR A 210 21.92 -2.70 -3.22
CA THR A 210 21.40 -4.03 -2.81
C THR A 210 22.10 -5.20 -3.46
N ASP A 211 22.98 -4.98 -4.43
CA ASP A 211 23.90 -5.95 -5.03
C ASP A 211 25.26 -5.95 -4.29
#